data_44bbfc1d8b6467b9f78fdafb36035655
#
_entry.id   44bbfc1d8b6467b9f78fdafb36035655
#
_cell.length_a   1.000
_cell.length_b   1.000
_cell.length_c   1.000
_cell.angle_alpha   90.00
_cell.angle_beta   90.00
_cell.angle_gamma   90.00
#
_symmetry.space_group_name_H-M   'P 1'
#
loop_
_entity.id
_entity.type
_entity.pdbx_description
1 polymer ?
#
loop_
_entity_poly.entity_id
_entity_poly.type
_entity_poly.pdbx_seq_one_letter_code
_entity_poly.pdbx_strand_id
1 'polypeptide(L)'
;MRADKIPDIIHQLNNINSPYQCVMISGEWGIGKSFQINAEIHALKPVGYCSLFGVDSIEDIFGQILFRLTLNKNKSRINLKQVADAVDLGKLEPIKRILGNVFSPQMALEYILNQYEQKGKIILLIFDDIERISDNVDFDLFLGTVESLMQAYRYVKILFVANLSQFYEPQRAIWENYSEKVVDQIFHIEDLAKNISILETPEYNATALEFMKKH
;
A
#
# COMPACT_ATOMS: atom_id res chain seq x y z
N MET A 1 -11.85 -13.95 4.80
CA MET A 1 -11.37 -14.27 3.41
C MET A 1 -9.93 -14.81 3.49
N ARG A 2 -9.48 -15.62 2.53
CA ARG A 2 -8.11 -16.18 2.51
C ARG A 2 -7.11 -15.22 1.86
N ALA A 3 -5.82 -15.33 2.22
CA ALA A 3 -4.76 -14.49 1.66
C ALA A 3 -4.53 -14.69 0.15
N ASP A 4 -4.86 -15.87 -0.41
CA ASP A 4 -4.80 -16.15 -1.85
C ASP A 4 -5.78 -15.32 -2.69
N LYS A 5 -6.71 -14.59 -2.05
CA LYS A 5 -7.64 -13.66 -2.70
C LYS A 5 -7.13 -12.21 -2.78
N ILE A 6 -5.98 -11.93 -2.20
CA ILE A 6 -5.37 -10.59 -2.27
C ILE A 6 -5.08 -10.16 -3.71
N PRO A 7 -4.56 -11.02 -4.61
CA PRO A 7 -4.40 -10.69 -6.02
C PRO A 7 -5.70 -10.22 -6.67
N ASP A 8 -6.83 -10.92 -6.44
CA ASP A 8 -8.14 -10.56 -7.00
C ASP A 8 -8.57 -9.15 -6.56
N ILE A 9 -8.35 -8.80 -5.28
CA ILE A 9 -8.65 -7.47 -4.72
C ILE A 9 -7.81 -6.41 -5.43
N ILE A 10 -6.50 -6.65 -5.58
CA ILE A 10 -5.58 -5.72 -6.22
C ILE A 10 -5.96 -5.51 -7.69
N HIS A 11 -6.26 -6.57 -8.42
CA HIS A 11 -6.70 -6.49 -9.82
C HIS A 11 -8.03 -5.75 -9.96
N GLN A 12 -8.98 -5.99 -9.06
CA GLN A 12 -10.25 -5.27 -9.03
C GLN A 12 -10.02 -3.77 -8.77
N LEU A 13 -9.20 -3.41 -7.79
CA LEU A 13 -8.90 -2.02 -7.48
C LEU A 13 -8.17 -1.34 -8.64
N ASN A 14 -7.23 -2.02 -9.29
CA ASN A 14 -6.44 -1.51 -10.41
C ASN A 14 -7.19 -1.55 -11.76
N ASN A 15 -8.51 -1.63 -11.72
CA ASN A 15 -9.37 -1.57 -12.91
C ASN A 15 -10.01 -0.19 -13.03
N ILE A 16 -10.03 0.38 -14.25
CA ILE A 16 -10.62 1.71 -14.52
C ILE A 16 -12.11 1.76 -14.19
N ASN A 17 -12.80 0.63 -14.31
CA ASN A 17 -14.23 0.48 -14.00
C ASN A 17 -14.48 0.06 -12.54
N SER A 18 -13.43 0.00 -11.71
CA SER A 18 -13.59 -0.29 -10.29
C SER A 18 -14.48 0.74 -9.62
N PRO A 19 -15.51 0.32 -8.86
CA PRO A 19 -16.30 1.24 -8.05
C PRO A 19 -15.48 1.83 -6.88
N TYR A 20 -14.36 1.19 -6.55
CA TYR A 20 -13.52 1.58 -5.42
C TYR A 20 -12.39 2.51 -5.84
N GLN A 21 -12.12 3.52 -5.00
CA GLN A 21 -10.92 4.35 -5.08
C GLN A 21 -9.94 4.00 -3.96
N CYS A 22 -10.45 3.65 -2.78
CA CYS A 22 -9.68 3.29 -1.62
C CYS A 22 -10.18 1.98 -1.01
N VAL A 23 -9.32 0.99 -0.88
CA VAL A 23 -9.66 -0.24 -0.16
C VAL A 23 -8.63 -0.53 0.93
N MET A 24 -9.04 -1.32 1.91
CA MET A 24 -8.17 -1.81 2.95
C MET A 24 -8.17 -3.33 3.00
N ILE A 25 -6.97 -3.90 3.15
CA ILE A 25 -6.78 -5.31 3.50
C ILE A 25 -6.36 -5.38 4.97
N SER A 26 -7.19 -5.98 5.80
CA SER A 26 -6.94 -6.19 7.21
C SER A 26 -6.75 -7.66 7.53
N GLY A 27 -5.84 -7.96 8.46
CA GLY A 27 -5.63 -9.32 8.95
C GLY A 27 -4.43 -9.43 9.86
N GLU A 28 -4.33 -10.53 10.60
CA GLU A 28 -3.25 -10.76 11.56
C GLU A 28 -1.86 -10.78 10.89
N TRP A 29 -0.81 -10.57 11.69
CA TRP A 29 0.55 -10.72 11.20
C TRP A 29 0.86 -12.17 10.82
N GLY A 30 1.71 -12.35 9.82
CA GLY A 30 2.17 -13.68 9.37
C GLY A 30 1.22 -14.42 8.43
N ILE A 31 0.01 -13.94 8.16
CA ILE A 31 -0.96 -14.61 7.26
C ILE A 31 -0.65 -14.43 5.76
N GLY A 32 0.47 -13.80 5.43
CA GLY A 32 0.95 -13.70 4.05
C GLY A 32 0.46 -12.49 3.27
N LYS A 33 -0.12 -11.44 3.89
CA LYS A 33 -0.60 -10.24 3.19
C LYS A 33 0.48 -9.60 2.32
N SER A 34 1.56 -9.14 2.93
CA SER A 34 2.65 -8.45 2.23
C SER A 34 3.37 -9.36 1.23
N PHE A 35 3.41 -10.68 1.46
CA PHE A 35 3.96 -11.64 0.51
C PHE A 35 3.14 -11.66 -0.79
N GLN A 36 1.83 -11.81 -0.70
CA GLN A 36 0.93 -11.81 -1.85
C GLN A 36 0.94 -10.46 -2.58
N ILE A 37 0.93 -9.35 -1.84
CA ILE A 37 1.01 -8.01 -2.41
C ILE A 37 2.31 -7.84 -3.20
N ASN A 38 3.47 -8.20 -2.63
CA ASN A 38 4.75 -8.08 -3.29
C ASN A 38 4.85 -8.95 -4.56
N ALA A 39 4.23 -10.14 -4.57
CA ALA A 39 4.16 -10.96 -5.77
C ALA A 39 3.41 -10.24 -6.91
N GLU A 40 2.29 -9.60 -6.60
CA GLU A 40 1.44 -8.93 -7.59
C GLU A 40 2.01 -7.61 -8.10
N ILE A 41 2.59 -6.76 -7.23
CA ILE A 41 3.09 -5.45 -7.63
C ILE A 41 4.24 -5.49 -8.64
N HIS A 42 4.94 -6.64 -8.78
CA HIS A 42 5.94 -6.84 -9.81
C HIS A 42 5.33 -6.92 -11.22
N ALA A 43 4.10 -7.39 -11.34
CA ALA A 43 3.37 -7.51 -12.61
C ALA A 43 2.60 -6.22 -12.95
N LEU A 44 2.13 -5.50 -11.94
CA LEU A 44 1.33 -4.29 -12.08
C LEU A 44 2.23 -3.04 -12.19
N LYS A 45 1.90 -2.16 -13.12
CA LYS A 45 2.58 -0.86 -13.30
C LYS A 45 1.60 0.18 -13.80
N PRO A 46 1.62 1.40 -13.26
CA PRO A 46 2.52 1.93 -12.23
C PRO A 46 2.00 1.64 -10.79
N VAL A 47 2.90 1.25 -9.91
CA VAL A 47 2.59 1.02 -8.49
C VAL A 47 3.62 1.73 -7.62
N GLY A 48 3.16 2.57 -6.69
CA GLY A 48 3.93 3.08 -5.57
C GLY A 48 3.68 2.20 -4.34
N TYR A 49 4.72 1.84 -3.61
CA TYR A 49 4.62 1.02 -2.40
C TYR A 49 5.50 1.58 -1.30
N CYS A 50 4.95 1.69 -0.10
CA CYS A 50 5.67 2.02 1.11
C CYS A 50 5.16 1.15 2.27
N SER A 51 6.06 0.47 3.00
CA SER A 51 5.77 -0.03 4.34
C SER A 51 6.01 1.11 5.32
N LEU A 52 5.04 1.40 6.18
CA LEU A 52 5.15 2.47 7.18
C LEU A 52 6.00 2.07 8.37
N PHE A 53 6.38 0.78 8.46
CA PHE A 53 7.29 0.30 9.49
C PHE A 53 8.69 0.88 9.31
N GLY A 54 9.17 1.57 10.34
CA GLY A 54 10.51 2.16 10.36
C GLY A 54 10.67 3.42 9.51
N VAL A 55 9.56 4.08 9.18
CA VAL A 55 9.54 5.40 8.52
C VAL A 55 9.28 6.47 9.56
N ASP A 56 10.08 7.53 9.57
CA ASP A 56 10.07 8.55 10.62
C ASP A 56 9.53 9.91 10.17
N SER A 57 9.20 10.07 8.89
CA SER A 57 8.63 11.32 8.36
C SER A 57 7.65 11.06 7.21
N ILE A 58 6.74 12.01 6.99
CA ILE A 58 5.83 12.01 5.84
C ILE A 58 6.61 12.12 4.53
N GLU A 59 7.68 12.88 4.52
CA GLU A 59 8.59 13.03 3.40
C GLU A 59 9.22 11.69 2.98
N ASP A 60 9.61 10.86 3.96
CA ASP A 60 10.18 9.54 3.69
C ASP A 60 9.13 8.59 3.11
N ILE A 61 7.87 8.66 3.58
CA ILE A 61 6.75 7.89 3.01
C ILE A 61 6.61 8.20 1.52
N PHE A 62 6.47 9.47 1.17
CA PHE A 62 6.31 9.88 -0.23
C PHE A 62 7.60 9.68 -1.04
N GLY A 63 8.76 9.79 -0.42
CA GLY A 63 10.05 9.44 -1.02
C GLY A 63 10.12 7.98 -1.45
N GLN A 64 9.68 7.04 -0.59
CA GLN A 64 9.63 5.62 -0.93
C GLN A 64 8.61 5.31 -2.03
N ILE A 65 7.42 5.91 -1.97
CA ILE A 65 6.41 5.80 -3.03
C ILE A 65 6.98 6.26 -4.37
N LEU A 66 7.59 7.44 -4.39
CA LEU A 66 8.21 8.02 -5.58
C LEU A 66 9.32 7.13 -6.14
N PHE A 67 10.18 6.61 -5.27
CA PHE A 67 11.25 5.68 -5.62
C PHE A 67 10.72 4.43 -6.33
N ARG A 68 9.68 3.80 -5.77
CA ARG A 68 9.06 2.62 -6.36
C ARG A 68 8.42 2.90 -7.71
N LEU A 69 7.75 4.04 -7.87
CA LEU A 69 7.17 4.46 -9.15
C LEU A 69 8.23 4.67 -10.24
N THR A 70 9.41 5.15 -9.87
CA THR A 70 10.50 5.42 -10.82
C THR A 70 11.32 4.19 -11.16
N LEU A 71 11.55 3.25 -10.21
CA LEU A 71 12.26 2.00 -10.45
C LEU A 71 11.58 1.12 -11.51
N ASN A 72 10.28 1.21 -11.64
CA ASN A 72 9.51 0.45 -12.61
C ASN A 72 9.82 0.81 -14.07
N LYS A 73 10.61 1.85 -14.34
CA LYS A 73 11.01 2.25 -15.70
C LYS A 73 12.29 1.57 -16.20
N ASN A 74 13.17 1.11 -15.32
CA ASN A 74 14.45 0.47 -15.73
C ASN A 74 14.86 -0.65 -14.76
N LYS A 75 15.22 -1.82 -15.30
CA LYS A 75 15.68 -3.02 -14.57
C LYS A 75 17.07 -2.91 -13.93
N SER A 76 17.56 -1.73 -13.57
CA SER A 76 18.91 -1.54 -13.01
C SER A 76 18.85 -1.28 -11.51
N ARG A 77 19.74 -1.93 -10.75
CA ARG A 77 20.02 -1.59 -9.35
C ARG A 77 20.45 -0.12 -9.28
N ILE A 78 19.61 0.72 -8.70
CA ILE A 78 19.84 2.16 -8.65
C ILE A 78 20.18 2.58 -7.22
N ASN A 79 21.30 3.26 -7.07
CA ASN A 79 21.76 3.92 -5.86
C ASN A 79 20.88 5.17 -5.60
N LEU A 80 20.54 5.50 -4.35
CA LEU A 80 19.71 6.66 -3.99
C LEU A 80 20.13 7.99 -4.64
N LYS A 81 21.44 8.16 -4.90
CA LYS A 81 21.93 9.29 -5.72
C LYS A 81 21.47 9.24 -7.17
N GLN A 82 21.32 8.05 -7.73
CA GLN A 82 20.83 7.85 -9.10
C GLN A 82 19.29 7.97 -9.20
N VAL A 83 18.56 7.93 -8.08
CA VAL A 83 17.11 8.19 -8.06
C VAL A 83 16.83 9.69 -8.18
N ALA A 84 17.62 10.51 -7.52
CA ALA A 84 17.59 11.95 -7.76
C ALA A 84 17.94 12.29 -9.23
N ASP A 85 18.76 11.46 -9.88
CA ASP A 85 19.17 11.60 -11.29
C ASP A 85 18.24 10.84 -12.27
N ALA A 86 17.51 9.80 -11.83
CA ALA A 86 16.66 8.92 -12.67
C ALA A 86 15.16 9.27 -12.69
N VAL A 87 14.67 10.07 -11.78
CA VAL A 87 13.54 10.95 -12.09
C VAL A 87 14.08 11.79 -13.23
N ASP A 88 13.58 11.60 -14.46
CA ASP A 88 14.04 12.30 -15.66
C ASP A 88 14.14 13.82 -15.37
N LEU A 89 15.26 14.19 -14.74
CA LEU A 89 15.51 15.53 -14.19
C LEU A 89 15.43 16.57 -15.31
N GLY A 90 15.63 16.14 -16.56
CA GLY A 90 15.38 16.98 -17.71
C GLY A 90 13.93 17.45 -17.83
N LYS A 91 12.97 16.67 -17.34
CA LYS A 91 11.54 17.06 -17.30
C LYS A 91 11.16 17.80 -16.02
N LEU A 92 11.94 17.63 -14.95
CA LEU A 92 11.76 18.34 -13.68
C LEU A 92 12.61 19.61 -13.58
N GLU A 93 13.57 19.82 -14.48
CA GLU A 93 14.40 21.04 -14.55
C GLU A 93 13.60 22.34 -14.55
N PRO A 94 12.47 22.48 -15.30
CA PRO A 94 11.66 23.69 -15.19
C PRO A 94 11.08 23.88 -13.79
N ILE A 95 10.72 22.79 -13.09
CA ILE A 95 10.14 22.82 -11.76
C ILE A 95 11.24 23.14 -10.72
N LYS A 96 12.42 22.51 -10.82
CA LYS A 96 13.59 22.86 -9.99
C LYS A 96 14.02 24.32 -10.14
N ARG A 97 13.96 24.87 -11.36
CA ARG A 97 14.26 26.28 -11.61
C ARG A 97 13.29 27.24 -10.94
N ILE A 98 12.00 26.85 -10.87
CA ILE A 98 10.93 27.68 -10.27
C ILE A 98 10.94 27.57 -8.75
N LEU A 99 11.19 26.37 -8.20
CA LEU A 99 11.03 26.07 -6.78
C LEU A 99 12.35 26.06 -5.99
N GLY A 100 13.52 26.12 -6.66
CA GLY A 100 14.83 26.11 -6.01
C GLY A 100 15.06 24.83 -5.18
N ASN A 101 15.68 24.98 -4.00
CA ASN A 101 15.96 23.85 -3.09
C ASN A 101 14.75 23.38 -2.25
N VAL A 102 13.54 23.85 -2.53
CA VAL A 102 12.29 23.55 -1.79
C VAL A 102 11.51 22.39 -2.42
N PHE A 103 12.14 21.60 -3.29
CA PHE A 103 11.47 20.49 -3.95
C PHE A 103 11.30 19.31 -3.00
N SER A 104 10.06 19.09 -2.52
CA SER A 104 9.73 17.95 -1.65
C SER A 104 9.36 16.70 -2.45
N PRO A 105 9.56 15.47 -1.90
CA PRO A 105 9.07 14.23 -2.49
C PRO A 105 7.58 14.25 -2.81
N GLN A 106 6.77 14.90 -1.98
CA GLN A 106 5.34 15.06 -2.20
C GLN A 106 5.04 15.84 -3.48
N MET A 107 5.70 16.97 -3.71
CA MET A 107 5.52 17.77 -4.94
C MET A 107 5.92 16.99 -6.20
N ALA A 108 7.00 16.18 -6.09
CA ALA A 108 7.40 15.29 -7.18
C ALA A 108 6.36 14.21 -7.47
N LEU A 109 5.77 13.64 -6.42
CA LEU A 109 4.70 12.67 -6.54
C LEU A 109 3.47 13.30 -7.22
N GLU A 110 3.01 14.45 -6.74
CA GLU A 110 1.86 15.17 -7.31
C GLU A 110 2.07 15.49 -8.81
N TYR A 111 3.28 15.86 -9.20
CA TYR A 111 3.61 16.05 -10.62
C TYR A 111 3.42 14.76 -11.43
N ILE A 112 3.88 13.62 -10.91
CA ILE A 112 3.69 12.30 -11.55
C ILE A 112 2.20 11.96 -11.61
N LEU A 113 1.47 12.11 -10.51
CA LEU A 113 0.04 11.82 -10.44
C LEU A 113 -0.74 12.63 -11.48
N ASN A 114 -0.43 13.91 -11.62
CA ASN A 114 -1.03 14.78 -12.63
C ASN A 114 -0.77 14.28 -14.07
N GLN A 115 0.43 13.75 -14.36
CA GLN A 115 0.73 13.17 -15.67
C GLN A 115 -0.11 11.91 -15.97
N TYR A 116 -0.44 11.11 -14.94
CA TYR A 116 -1.30 9.93 -15.08
C TYR A 116 -2.76 10.33 -15.21
N GLU A 117 -3.21 11.32 -14.43
CA GLU A 117 -4.54 11.91 -14.49
C GLU A 117 -4.86 12.41 -15.90
N GLN A 118 -3.97 13.21 -16.49
CA GLN A 118 -4.13 13.74 -17.86
C GLN A 118 -4.21 12.65 -18.93
N LYS A 119 -3.60 11.48 -18.68
CA LYS A 119 -3.62 10.34 -19.60
C LYS A 119 -4.77 9.36 -19.34
N GLY A 120 -5.60 9.61 -18.34
CA GLY A 120 -6.66 8.69 -17.90
C GLY A 120 -6.13 7.32 -17.47
N LYS A 121 -4.92 7.27 -16.85
CA LYS A 121 -4.26 6.03 -16.45
C LYS A 121 -4.23 5.89 -14.95
N ILE A 122 -4.62 4.71 -14.48
CA ILE A 122 -4.57 4.35 -13.07
C ILE A 122 -3.13 4.33 -12.57
N ILE A 123 -2.96 4.82 -11.35
CA ILE A 123 -1.78 4.67 -10.53
C ILE A 123 -2.22 4.13 -9.17
N LEU A 124 -1.62 3.01 -8.74
CA LEU A 124 -1.92 2.38 -7.47
C LEU A 124 -0.86 2.77 -6.43
N LEU A 125 -1.30 3.33 -5.31
CA LEU A 125 -0.45 3.62 -4.15
C LEU A 125 -0.81 2.66 -3.03
N ILE A 126 0.19 1.96 -2.49
CA ILE A 126 0.04 0.95 -1.45
C ILE A 126 0.79 1.41 -0.21
N PHE A 127 0.08 1.49 0.91
CA PHE A 127 0.60 1.79 2.24
C PHE A 127 0.43 0.56 3.11
N ASP A 128 1.53 -0.13 3.41
CA ASP A 128 1.56 -1.37 4.20
C ASP A 128 2.02 -1.09 5.63
N ASP A 129 1.65 -1.96 6.58
CA ASP A 129 2.01 -1.86 8.00
C ASP A 129 1.56 -0.54 8.67
N ILE A 130 0.33 -0.06 8.36
CA ILE A 130 -0.14 1.25 8.84
C ILE A 130 -0.16 1.32 10.37
N GLU A 131 -0.50 0.22 11.05
CA GLU A 131 -0.51 0.13 12.51
C GLU A 131 0.88 0.25 13.15
N ARG A 132 1.94 0.24 12.32
CA ARG A 132 3.34 0.30 12.76
C ARG A 132 4.03 1.61 12.42
N ILE A 133 3.23 2.62 12.03
CA ILE A 133 3.75 3.96 11.75
C ILE A 133 4.43 4.53 13.00
N SER A 134 5.57 5.21 12.81
CA SER A 134 6.31 5.84 13.91
C SER A 134 5.52 6.98 14.55
N ASP A 135 5.65 7.15 15.87
CA ASP A 135 5.08 8.29 16.60
C ASP A 135 5.66 9.65 16.17
N ASN A 136 6.79 9.64 15.45
CA ASN A 136 7.37 10.85 14.86
C ASN A 136 6.58 11.34 13.64
N VAL A 137 5.74 10.50 13.04
CA VAL A 137 4.89 10.85 11.91
C VAL A 137 3.53 11.31 12.43
N ASP A 138 3.13 12.50 12.08
CA ASP A 138 1.76 12.98 12.32
C ASP A 138 0.79 12.15 11.47
N PHE A 139 0.12 11.19 12.14
CA PHE A 139 -0.75 10.21 11.48
C PHE A 139 -1.99 10.85 10.87
N ASP A 140 -2.58 11.86 11.53
CA ASP A 140 -3.73 12.59 11.00
C ASP A 140 -3.35 13.40 9.75
N LEU A 141 -2.21 14.07 9.79
CA LEU A 141 -1.67 14.79 8.64
C LEU A 141 -1.34 13.84 7.46
N PHE A 142 -0.78 12.65 7.75
CA PHE A 142 -0.52 11.65 6.71
C PHE A 142 -1.81 11.21 6.03
N LEU A 143 -2.83 10.82 6.80
CA LEU A 143 -4.11 10.39 6.27
C LEU A 143 -4.83 11.51 5.51
N GLY A 144 -4.81 12.74 6.05
CA GLY A 144 -5.37 13.93 5.38
C GLY A 144 -4.65 14.23 4.05
N THR A 145 -3.34 13.99 3.98
CA THR A 145 -2.59 14.15 2.72
C THR A 145 -3.02 13.10 1.69
N VAL A 146 -3.19 11.82 2.10
CA VAL A 146 -3.68 10.77 1.21
C VAL A 146 -5.10 11.07 0.72
N GLU A 147 -5.98 11.54 1.60
CA GLU A 147 -7.34 11.98 1.22
C GLU A 147 -7.30 13.10 0.18
N SER A 148 -6.43 14.09 0.38
CA SER A 148 -6.25 15.21 -0.57
C SER A 148 -5.80 14.72 -1.95
N LEU A 149 -4.90 13.73 -2.01
CA LEU A 149 -4.48 13.12 -3.26
C LEU A 149 -5.64 12.39 -3.97
N MET A 150 -6.49 11.69 -3.22
CA MET A 150 -7.67 11.01 -3.77
C MET A 150 -8.70 12.00 -4.34
N GLN A 151 -8.91 13.11 -3.64
CA GLN A 151 -9.82 14.16 -4.09
C GLN A 151 -9.30 14.89 -5.35
N ALA A 152 -7.99 15.10 -5.42
CA ALA A 152 -7.35 15.80 -6.55
C ALA A 152 -7.21 14.93 -7.81
N TYR A 153 -7.07 13.60 -7.66
CA TYR A 153 -6.72 12.69 -8.74
C TYR A 153 -7.66 11.49 -8.81
N ARG A 154 -8.55 11.49 -9.79
CA ARG A 154 -9.57 10.44 -9.99
C ARG A 154 -8.98 9.05 -10.27
N TYR A 155 -7.84 9.01 -10.95
CA TYR A 155 -7.18 7.76 -11.35
C TYR A 155 -6.16 7.28 -10.33
N VAL A 156 -6.01 7.95 -9.20
CA VAL A 156 -5.27 7.43 -8.05
C VAL A 156 -6.13 6.42 -7.32
N LYS A 157 -5.58 5.23 -7.11
CA LYS A 157 -6.18 4.17 -6.31
C LYS A 157 -5.31 3.92 -5.09
N ILE A 158 -5.93 3.75 -3.93
CA ILE A 158 -5.24 3.56 -2.65
C ILE A 158 -5.52 2.16 -2.11
N LEU A 159 -4.48 1.48 -1.70
CA LEU A 159 -4.56 0.24 -0.94
C LEU A 159 -3.88 0.43 0.41
N PHE A 160 -4.67 0.37 1.48
CA PHE A 160 -4.15 0.28 2.84
C PHE A 160 -4.05 -1.19 3.27
N VAL A 161 -2.98 -1.51 4.00
CA VAL A 161 -2.76 -2.86 4.55
C VAL A 161 -2.38 -2.73 6.01
N ALA A 162 -3.09 -3.43 6.88
CA ALA A 162 -2.84 -3.36 8.32
C ALA A 162 -3.29 -4.62 9.08
N ASN A 163 -2.89 -4.67 10.34
CA ASN A 163 -3.54 -5.47 11.36
C ASN A 163 -4.36 -4.55 12.28
N LEU A 164 -5.66 -4.42 12.01
CA LEU A 164 -6.54 -3.51 12.76
C LEU A 164 -6.55 -3.77 14.27
N SER A 165 -6.30 -5.02 14.69
CA SER A 165 -6.27 -5.37 16.12
C SER A 165 -5.04 -4.78 16.86
N GLN A 166 -4.04 -4.32 16.12
CA GLN A 166 -2.78 -3.81 16.67
C GLN A 166 -2.71 -2.28 16.71
N PHE A 167 -3.73 -1.60 16.21
CA PHE A 167 -3.80 -0.15 16.44
C PHE A 167 -3.95 0.15 17.93
N TYR A 168 -3.14 1.07 18.44
CA TYR A 168 -3.22 1.60 19.79
C TYR A 168 -3.80 3.03 19.80
N GLU A 169 -4.24 3.50 20.94
CA GLU A 169 -4.68 4.89 21.08
C GLU A 169 -3.47 5.86 21.12
N PRO A 170 -3.56 7.05 20.46
CA PRO A 170 -4.74 7.61 19.81
C PRO A 170 -4.91 7.22 18.33
N GLN A 171 -4.00 6.46 17.73
CA GLN A 171 -4.01 6.11 16.31
C GLN A 171 -5.30 5.41 15.88
N ARG A 172 -5.85 4.55 16.76
CA ARG A 172 -7.12 3.85 16.50
C ARG A 172 -8.26 4.82 16.26
N ALA A 173 -8.44 5.80 17.14
CA ALA A 173 -9.51 6.79 17.00
C ALA A 173 -9.36 7.64 15.73
N ILE A 174 -8.12 8.02 15.37
CA ILE A 174 -7.83 8.75 14.14
C ILE A 174 -8.20 7.87 12.93
N TRP A 175 -7.77 6.61 12.92
CA TRP A 175 -8.05 5.67 11.83
C TRP A 175 -9.56 5.40 11.67
N GLU A 176 -10.29 5.17 12.75
CA GLU A 176 -11.73 4.91 12.70
C GLU A 176 -12.47 6.08 12.06
N ASN A 177 -12.19 7.32 12.51
CA ASN A 177 -12.77 8.52 11.92
C ASN A 177 -12.43 8.71 10.43
N TYR A 178 -11.19 8.38 10.04
CA TYR A 178 -10.75 8.51 8.66
C TYR A 178 -11.37 7.42 7.77
N SER A 179 -11.28 6.17 8.20
CA SER A 179 -11.69 5.01 7.40
C SER A 179 -13.18 5.03 7.07
N GLU A 180 -14.03 5.50 8.00
CA GLU A 180 -15.45 5.64 7.77
C GLU A 180 -15.80 6.56 6.59
N LYS A 181 -14.94 7.57 6.33
CA LYS A 181 -15.17 8.59 5.28
C LYS A 181 -14.50 8.25 3.96
N VAL A 182 -13.38 7.54 3.98
CA VAL A 182 -12.44 7.49 2.85
C VAL A 182 -12.25 6.07 2.32
N VAL A 183 -12.42 5.04 3.17
CA VAL A 183 -12.24 3.64 2.76
C VAL A 183 -13.55 3.07 2.22
N ASP A 184 -13.59 2.80 0.92
CA ASP A 184 -14.79 2.26 0.26
C ASP A 184 -15.12 0.84 0.72
N GLN A 185 -14.07 0.01 0.96
CA GLN A 185 -14.24 -1.39 1.36
C GLN A 185 -13.06 -1.89 2.20
N ILE A 186 -13.38 -2.60 3.29
CA ILE A 186 -12.40 -3.33 4.10
C ILE A 186 -12.54 -4.83 3.83
N PHE A 187 -11.44 -5.47 3.45
CA PHE A 187 -11.35 -6.92 3.25
C PHE A 187 -10.60 -7.55 4.42
N HIS A 188 -11.30 -8.38 5.20
CA HIS A 188 -10.70 -9.10 6.31
C HIS A 188 -10.11 -10.43 5.84
N ILE A 189 -8.80 -10.58 6.00
CA ILE A 189 -8.06 -11.82 5.72
C ILE A 189 -7.96 -12.64 7.01
N GLU A 190 -8.39 -13.89 6.95
CA GLU A 190 -8.42 -14.81 8.08
C GLU A 190 -7.47 -15.98 7.86
N ASP A 191 -6.83 -16.43 8.94
CA ASP A 191 -6.07 -17.66 8.93
C ASP A 191 -7.01 -18.85 9.16
N LEU A 192 -7.19 -19.65 8.10
CA LEU A 192 -8.02 -20.87 8.21
C LEU A 192 -7.42 -21.90 9.15
N ALA A 193 -6.11 -21.91 9.37
CA ALA A 193 -5.49 -22.86 10.30
C ALA A 193 -5.97 -22.66 11.74
N LYS A 194 -6.28 -21.42 12.14
CA LYS A 194 -6.87 -21.15 13.46
C LYS A 194 -8.33 -21.62 13.57
N ASN A 195 -9.07 -21.63 12.48
CA ASN A 195 -10.47 -22.08 12.47
C ASN A 195 -10.57 -23.62 12.42
N ILE A 196 -9.53 -24.32 11.95
CA ILE A 196 -9.49 -25.80 11.96
C ILE A 196 -9.36 -26.34 13.38
N SER A 197 -8.71 -25.63 14.30
CA SER A 197 -8.61 -26.04 15.71
C SER A 197 -9.95 -26.06 16.45
N ILE A 198 -10.99 -25.38 15.92
CA ILE A 198 -12.35 -25.41 16.46
C ILE A 198 -13.12 -26.64 15.97
N LEU A 199 -12.66 -27.29 14.89
CA LEU A 199 -13.22 -28.53 14.33
C LEU A 199 -12.49 -29.79 14.80
N GLU A 200 -11.68 -29.73 15.86
CA GLU A 200 -11.07 -30.90 16.50
C GLU A 200 -12.14 -31.77 17.20
N THR A 201 -12.94 -32.45 16.38
CA THR A 201 -13.54 -33.69 16.84
C THR A 201 -12.47 -34.80 16.77
N PRO A 202 -12.40 -35.70 17.75
CA PRO A 202 -11.39 -36.78 17.83
C PRO A 202 -11.27 -37.64 16.57
N GLU A 203 -12.33 -37.73 15.75
CA GLU A 203 -12.37 -38.49 14.50
C GLU A 203 -11.56 -37.88 13.34
N TYR A 204 -11.37 -36.55 13.31
CA TYR A 204 -10.61 -35.90 12.23
C TYR A 204 -9.10 -35.96 12.43
N ASN A 205 -8.63 -36.04 13.67
CA ASN A 205 -7.20 -36.12 14.01
C ASN A 205 -6.52 -37.40 13.54
N ALA A 206 -7.26 -38.55 13.50
CA ALA A 206 -6.71 -39.83 13.05
C ALA A 206 -6.41 -39.83 11.55
N THR A 207 -7.29 -39.25 10.73
CA THR A 207 -7.18 -39.25 9.27
C THR A 207 -6.13 -38.23 8.79
N ALA A 208 -6.02 -37.07 9.44
CA ALA A 208 -5.01 -36.05 9.12
C ALA A 208 -3.59 -36.51 9.46
N LEU A 209 -3.40 -37.20 10.60
CA LEU A 209 -2.13 -37.79 11.00
C LEU A 209 -1.68 -38.97 10.10
N GLU A 210 -2.62 -39.73 9.55
CA GLU A 210 -2.32 -40.78 8.59
C GLU A 210 -1.88 -40.21 7.22
N PHE A 211 -2.47 -39.09 6.81
CA PHE A 211 -2.11 -38.42 5.56
C PHE A 211 -0.72 -37.79 5.63
N MET A 212 -0.33 -37.20 6.79
CA MET A 212 1.01 -36.64 7.00
C MET A 212 2.12 -37.69 7.15
N LYS A 213 1.78 -38.94 7.49
CA LYS A 213 2.77 -40.04 7.59
C LYS A 213 3.04 -40.75 6.27
N LYS A 214 2.25 -40.49 5.22
CA LYS A 214 2.38 -41.14 3.89
C LYS A 214 3.01 -40.26 2.82
N HIS A 215 3.34 -39.01 3.13
CA HIS A 215 4.03 -38.05 2.26
C HIS A 215 5.13 -37.28 3.04
#